data_d252fc62257b41e09cf347c9f2db6115
#
_entry.id   d252fc62257b41e09cf347c9f2db6115
#
_cell.length_a   1.000
_cell.length_b   1.000
_cell.length_c   1.000
_cell.angle_alpha   90.00
_cell.angle_beta   90.00
_cell.angle_gamma   90.00
#
_symmetry.space_group_name_H-M   'P 1'
#
loop_
_entity.id
_entity.type
_entity.pdbx_description
1 polymer ?
#
loop_
_entity_poly.entity_id
_entity_poly.type
_entity_poly.pdbx_seq_one_letter_code
_entity_poly.pdbx_strand_id
1 'polypeptide(L)'
;QMCIRDRITGVDLTQRPSDSRPLQFITECPVCHSPLVRYEGEAKHYCPNQSHCRPQILGRIIHFIRRKAMNIDGLGEETVELLFENGLVSCIADLYDLRAEQLAPLPRLGEKSAENIIRSIRRSTEVPFHRVLFALGIRFVGETTAKYLAAHFRSLDAVMKATREQLVEADEVGDKIADSIIDYFADEQNRHIIERLRAAGLQFEQREQTPESEALRGVSIVISGSFRDHSRDELKAMIEAHGGKNLAAVSANTTYLLAGDKIGPAKLQKARKLNVPIISEDEFYRMLADNMVGDTDDLDGEDDAAEDYNDIAAADPADNTPLRSGMKHDNAVTQEPSETQDIDSNKAERPQQGSLF
;
A
#
# COMPACT_ATOMS: atom_id res chain seq x y z
N GLN A 1 -26.14 -11.52 16.47
CA GLN A 1 -25.25 -11.02 17.53
C GLN A 1 -25.08 -9.52 17.33
N MET A 2 -25.64 -8.70 18.24
CA MET A 2 -25.37 -7.27 18.26
C MET A 2 -23.97 -7.07 18.83
N CYS A 3 -23.05 -6.46 18.04
CA CYS A 3 -21.78 -5.98 18.55
C CYS A 3 -22.04 -4.73 19.38
N ILE A 4 -22.18 -4.88 20.67
CA ILE A 4 -22.30 -3.76 21.62
C ILE A 4 -20.88 -3.26 21.89
N ARG A 5 -20.63 -1.99 21.60
CA ARG A 5 -19.42 -1.29 22.06
C ARG A 5 -19.68 -0.79 23.46
N ASP A 6 -19.16 -1.50 24.45
CA ASP A 6 -19.26 -1.09 25.83
C ASP A 6 -18.13 -0.13 26.20
N ARG A 7 -18.47 0.85 27.02
CA ARG A 7 -17.50 1.77 27.61
C ARG A 7 -17.49 1.56 29.11
N ILE A 8 -16.32 1.27 29.66
CA ILE A 8 -16.12 1.21 31.10
C ILE A 8 -16.32 2.63 31.67
N THR A 9 -17.32 2.82 32.53
CA THR A 9 -17.66 4.11 33.15
C THR A 9 -17.14 4.26 34.57
N GLY A 10 -16.79 3.14 35.23
CA GLY A 10 -16.27 3.14 36.59
C GLY A 10 -15.88 1.74 37.06
N VAL A 11 -15.41 1.67 38.30
CA VAL A 11 -15.02 0.43 38.97
C VAL A 11 -15.92 0.27 40.19
N ASP A 12 -16.54 -0.91 40.34
CA ASP A 12 -17.29 -1.26 41.56
C ASP A 12 -16.30 -1.67 42.65
N LEU A 13 -16.03 -0.71 43.54
CA LEU A 13 -15.11 -0.92 44.66
C LEU A 13 -15.65 -1.91 45.69
N THR A 14 -16.98 -2.18 45.74
CA THR A 14 -17.59 -3.13 46.69
C THR A 14 -17.24 -4.57 46.35
N GLN A 15 -16.96 -4.86 45.07
CA GLN A 15 -16.55 -6.17 44.57
C GLN A 15 -15.05 -6.39 44.62
N ARG A 16 -14.28 -5.40 45.05
CA ARG A 16 -12.79 -5.52 45.08
C ARG A 16 -12.38 -6.44 46.24
N PRO A 17 -11.62 -7.49 45.98
CA PRO A 17 -11.01 -8.32 47.03
C PRO A 17 -10.18 -7.49 48.01
N SER A 18 -10.25 -7.84 49.30
CA SER A 18 -9.56 -7.11 50.39
C SER A 18 -8.03 -7.19 50.28
N ASP A 19 -7.51 -8.20 49.57
CA ASP A 19 -6.11 -8.41 49.29
C ASP A 19 -5.62 -7.81 47.96
N SER A 20 -6.51 -7.17 47.22
CA SER A 20 -6.21 -6.48 45.97
C SER A 20 -5.17 -5.38 46.18
N ARG A 21 -4.05 -5.50 45.50
CA ARG A 21 -2.98 -4.49 45.52
C ARG A 21 -2.91 -3.74 44.19
N PRO A 22 -2.48 -2.46 44.21
CA PRO A 22 -2.23 -1.73 42.99
C PRO A 22 -1.17 -2.44 42.11
N LEU A 23 -1.44 -2.51 40.81
CA LEU A 23 -0.46 -3.05 39.86
C LEU A 23 0.79 -2.14 39.85
N GLN A 24 1.95 -2.74 40.08
CA GLN A 24 3.24 -2.05 39.87
C GLN A 24 3.66 -2.24 38.44
N PHE A 25 3.84 -1.13 37.70
CA PHE A 25 4.37 -1.17 36.34
C PHE A 25 5.87 -1.40 36.37
N ILE A 26 6.35 -2.13 35.35
CA ILE A 26 7.78 -2.29 35.14
C ILE A 26 8.41 -0.92 34.83
N THR A 27 9.61 -0.70 35.35
CA THR A 27 10.36 0.54 35.14
C THR A 27 11.44 0.42 34.07
N GLU A 28 11.79 -0.81 33.70
CA GLU A 28 12.81 -1.14 32.70
C GLU A 28 12.23 -2.00 31.58
N CYS A 29 12.82 -1.85 30.41
CA CYS A 29 12.46 -2.71 29.28
C CYS A 29 12.87 -4.16 29.53
N PRO A 30 11.98 -5.15 29.41
CA PRO A 30 12.30 -6.55 29.68
C PRO A 30 13.30 -7.17 28.70
N VAL A 31 13.58 -6.49 27.57
CA VAL A 31 14.49 -6.99 26.53
C VAL A 31 15.85 -6.30 26.55
N CYS A 32 15.88 -4.97 26.62
CA CYS A 32 17.13 -4.22 26.54
C CYS A 32 17.52 -3.50 27.84
N HIS A 33 16.73 -3.66 28.90
CA HIS A 33 16.93 -3.09 30.25
C HIS A 33 17.03 -1.54 30.30
N SER A 34 16.72 -0.86 29.19
CA SER A 34 16.64 0.62 29.18
C SER A 34 15.49 1.08 30.06
N PRO A 35 15.64 2.21 30.79
CA PRO A 35 14.55 2.80 31.55
C PRO A 35 13.37 3.12 30.64
N LEU A 36 12.15 2.76 31.08
CA LEU A 36 10.93 3.03 30.34
C LEU A 36 10.49 4.47 30.57
N VAL A 37 9.99 5.09 29.50
CA VAL A 37 9.46 6.46 29.53
C VAL A 37 7.94 6.40 29.49
N ARG A 38 7.30 7.22 30.32
CA ARG A 38 5.85 7.47 30.26
C ARG A 38 5.61 8.92 29.88
N TYR A 39 4.95 9.16 28.77
CA TYR A 39 4.61 10.51 28.35
C TYR A 39 3.41 11.03 29.14
N GLU A 40 3.37 12.33 29.34
CA GLU A 40 2.30 12.99 30.06
C GLU A 40 0.93 12.74 29.37
N GLY A 41 -0.07 12.39 30.18
CA GLY A 41 -1.41 12.05 29.68
C GLY A 41 -1.54 10.66 29.06
N GLU A 42 -0.48 9.85 29.01
CA GLU A 42 -0.53 8.47 28.52
C GLU A 42 -0.45 7.43 29.65
N ALA A 43 -1.21 6.37 29.52
CA ALA A 43 -1.16 5.23 30.47
C ALA A 43 -0.03 4.27 30.17
N LYS A 44 0.52 4.26 28.95
CA LYS A 44 1.51 3.30 28.46
C LYS A 44 2.93 3.73 28.82
N HIS A 45 3.78 2.74 29.03
CA HIS A 45 5.23 2.90 29.17
C HIS A 45 5.90 2.47 27.86
N TYR A 46 6.93 3.20 27.44
CA TYR A 46 7.61 2.98 26.17
C TYR A 46 9.11 2.78 26.41
N CYS A 47 9.69 1.88 25.64
CA CYS A 47 11.13 1.74 25.57
C CYS A 47 11.69 2.81 24.62
N PRO A 48 12.57 3.73 25.06
CA PRO A 48 13.12 4.79 24.21
C PRO A 48 14.26 4.31 23.31
N ASN A 49 14.77 3.11 23.53
CA ASN A 49 15.95 2.55 22.83
C ASN A 49 15.57 2.01 21.45
N GLN A 50 15.23 2.90 20.52
CA GLN A 50 14.73 2.54 19.19
C GLN A 50 15.75 1.86 18.30
N SER A 51 17.04 2.14 18.49
CA SER A 51 18.14 1.68 17.64
C SER A 51 18.80 0.39 18.10
N HIS A 52 18.63 -0.03 19.36
CA HIS A 52 19.29 -1.21 19.90
C HIS A 52 18.34 -2.22 20.56
N CYS A 53 17.07 -1.86 20.74
CA CYS A 53 16.08 -2.77 21.27
C CYS A 53 15.51 -3.65 20.15
N ARG A 54 15.77 -4.97 20.19
CA ARG A 54 15.34 -5.94 19.16
C ARG A 54 13.87 -5.77 18.73
N PRO A 55 12.87 -5.74 19.65
CA PRO A 55 11.49 -5.55 19.26
C PRO A 55 11.20 -4.23 18.56
N GLN A 56 11.93 -3.14 18.92
CA GLN A 56 11.76 -1.84 18.27
C GLN A 56 12.30 -1.87 16.83
N ILE A 57 13.47 -2.45 16.63
CA ILE A 57 14.07 -2.60 15.29
C ILE A 57 13.19 -3.45 14.41
N LEU A 58 12.80 -4.64 14.86
CA LEU A 58 11.94 -5.55 14.10
C LEU A 58 10.58 -4.90 13.79
N GLY A 59 9.96 -4.23 14.77
CA GLY A 59 8.69 -3.54 14.60
C GLY A 59 8.76 -2.44 13.54
N ARG A 60 9.85 -1.67 13.49
CA ARG A 60 10.07 -0.63 12.45
C ARG A 60 10.25 -1.24 11.07
N ILE A 61 11.03 -2.30 10.93
CA ILE A 61 11.24 -2.99 9.65
C ILE A 61 9.92 -3.63 9.18
N ILE A 62 9.19 -4.32 10.07
CA ILE A 62 7.89 -4.92 9.76
C ILE A 62 6.87 -3.86 9.35
N HIS A 63 6.83 -2.69 10.03
CA HIS A 63 5.98 -1.58 9.63
C HIS A 63 6.33 -1.07 8.23
N PHE A 64 7.62 -0.89 7.96
CA PHE A 64 8.14 -0.37 6.69
C PHE A 64 7.77 -1.25 5.49
N ILE A 65 7.87 -2.57 5.61
CA ILE A 65 7.58 -3.49 4.50
C ILE A 65 6.10 -3.71 4.23
N ARG A 66 5.19 -3.28 5.12
CA ARG A 66 3.75 -3.54 5.01
C ARG A 66 3.16 -3.03 3.70
N ARG A 67 2.04 -3.68 3.28
CA ARG A 67 1.31 -3.36 2.05
C ARG A 67 0.92 -1.87 1.94
N LYS A 68 0.53 -1.22 3.03
CA LYS A 68 0.16 0.21 3.06
C LYS A 68 1.37 1.16 3.11
N ALA A 69 2.54 0.65 3.45
CA ALA A 69 3.82 1.36 3.47
C ALA A 69 4.58 1.10 2.16
N MET A 70 5.72 0.44 2.20
CA MET A 70 6.55 0.20 1.00
C MET A 70 6.08 -0.99 0.15
N ASN A 71 5.14 -1.81 0.63
CA ASN A 71 4.58 -2.96 -0.09
C ASN A 71 5.65 -3.92 -0.62
N ILE A 72 6.54 -4.35 0.25
CA ILE A 72 7.59 -5.30 -0.11
C ILE A 72 7.06 -6.73 0.09
N ASP A 73 6.75 -7.40 -1.03
CA ASP A 73 6.25 -8.76 -1.03
C ASP A 73 7.39 -9.76 -0.77
N GLY A 74 7.03 -10.90 -0.16
CA GLY A 74 7.97 -11.98 0.15
C GLY A 74 8.74 -11.81 1.46
N LEU A 75 8.68 -10.63 2.10
CA LEU A 75 9.19 -10.39 3.45
C LEU A 75 8.05 -10.47 4.47
N GLY A 76 7.97 -11.58 5.20
CA GLY A 76 7.10 -11.72 6.37
C GLY A 76 7.85 -11.42 7.67
N GLU A 77 7.13 -11.39 8.80
CA GLU A 77 7.73 -11.17 10.13
C GLU A 77 8.84 -12.18 10.44
N GLU A 78 8.61 -13.48 10.16
CA GLU A 78 9.61 -14.54 10.34
C GLU A 78 10.87 -14.32 9.47
N THR A 79 10.70 -13.85 8.23
CA THR A 79 11.82 -13.57 7.34
C THR A 79 12.63 -12.37 7.85
N VAL A 80 11.96 -11.32 8.31
CA VAL A 80 12.62 -10.14 8.90
C VAL A 80 13.41 -10.53 10.16
N GLU A 81 12.85 -11.37 11.03
CA GLU A 81 13.58 -11.92 12.18
C GLU A 81 14.82 -12.71 11.75
N LEU A 82 14.68 -13.59 10.76
CA LEU A 82 15.79 -14.38 10.22
C LEU A 82 16.90 -13.49 9.66
N LEU A 83 16.57 -12.44 8.92
CA LEU A 83 17.54 -11.47 8.40
C LEU A 83 18.27 -10.72 9.52
N PHE A 84 17.53 -10.33 10.55
CA PHE A 84 18.08 -9.64 11.71
C PHE A 84 19.05 -10.55 12.50
N GLU A 85 18.67 -11.81 12.75
CA GLU A 85 19.49 -12.79 13.47
C GLU A 85 20.78 -13.14 12.72
N ASN A 86 20.76 -13.10 11.39
CA ASN A 86 21.95 -13.29 10.56
C ASN A 86 22.76 -12.00 10.34
N GLY A 87 22.38 -10.89 11.00
CA GLY A 87 23.09 -9.61 10.90
C GLY A 87 23.00 -8.94 9.53
N LEU A 88 22.03 -9.34 8.69
CA LEU A 88 21.83 -8.78 7.35
C LEU A 88 21.05 -7.49 7.40
N VAL A 89 20.21 -7.28 8.41
CA VAL A 89 19.44 -6.05 8.59
C VAL A 89 19.45 -5.61 10.06
N SER A 90 19.65 -4.33 10.29
CA SER A 90 19.58 -3.66 11.59
C SER A 90 18.70 -2.42 11.56
N CYS A 91 18.37 -1.93 10.38
CA CYS A 91 17.46 -0.82 10.15
C CYS A 91 16.74 -0.98 8.79
N ILE A 92 15.76 -0.10 8.53
CA ILE A 92 14.97 -0.11 7.29
C ILE A 92 15.81 0.15 6.03
N ALA A 93 16.91 0.89 6.14
CA ALA A 93 17.76 1.20 4.99
C ALA A 93 18.58 0.00 4.53
N ASP A 94 18.94 -0.93 5.45
CA ASP A 94 19.71 -2.14 5.12
C ASP A 94 18.98 -3.05 4.13
N LEU A 95 17.65 -2.95 4.05
CA LEU A 95 16.85 -3.71 3.08
C LEU A 95 17.29 -3.45 1.63
N TYR A 96 17.73 -2.23 1.32
CA TYR A 96 18.14 -1.82 -0.03
C TYR A 96 19.57 -2.23 -0.37
N ASP A 97 20.36 -2.65 0.62
CA ASP A 97 21.71 -3.17 0.44
C ASP A 97 21.73 -4.70 0.26
N LEU A 98 20.59 -5.37 0.44
CA LEU A 98 20.47 -6.83 0.33
C LEU A 98 20.70 -7.33 -1.10
N ARG A 99 21.34 -8.51 -1.21
CA ARG A 99 21.57 -9.22 -2.45
C ARG A 99 20.97 -10.61 -2.41
N ALA A 100 20.58 -11.14 -3.56
CA ALA A 100 19.95 -12.45 -3.66
C ALA A 100 20.86 -13.57 -3.15
N GLU A 101 22.17 -13.46 -3.36
CA GLU A 101 23.17 -14.43 -2.92
C GLU A 101 23.28 -14.53 -1.39
N GLN A 102 22.93 -13.48 -0.66
CA GLN A 102 22.90 -13.47 0.81
C GLN A 102 21.63 -14.13 1.34
N LEU A 103 20.52 -14.06 0.61
CA LEU A 103 19.22 -14.59 1.00
C LEU A 103 19.04 -16.06 0.65
N ALA A 104 19.53 -16.49 -0.51
CA ALA A 104 19.33 -17.84 -1.04
C ALA A 104 19.77 -18.98 -0.09
N PRO A 105 20.90 -18.87 0.67
CA PRO A 105 21.31 -19.91 1.60
C PRO A 105 20.53 -19.93 2.91
N LEU A 106 19.67 -18.95 3.18
CA LEU A 106 18.92 -18.90 4.45
C LEU A 106 17.81 -19.96 4.48
N PRO A 107 17.48 -20.49 5.68
CA PRO A 107 16.41 -21.47 5.83
C PRO A 107 15.09 -20.98 5.26
N ARG A 108 14.38 -21.86 4.56
CA ARG A 108 13.08 -21.59 3.90
C ARG A 108 13.13 -20.56 2.76
N LEU A 109 14.30 -20.06 2.40
CA LEU A 109 14.51 -19.21 1.22
C LEU A 109 15.35 -20.00 0.22
N GLY A 110 14.96 -19.97 -1.04
CA GLY A 110 15.72 -20.51 -2.15
C GLY A 110 16.00 -19.40 -3.16
N GLU A 111 16.77 -19.69 -4.20
CA GLU A 111 17.19 -18.71 -5.22
C GLU A 111 15.99 -17.88 -5.77
N LYS A 112 14.93 -18.57 -6.21
CA LYS A 112 13.73 -17.93 -6.76
C LYS A 112 13.03 -17.00 -5.75
N SER A 113 12.97 -17.40 -4.48
CA SER A 113 12.37 -16.57 -3.42
C SER A 113 13.24 -15.36 -3.11
N ALA A 114 14.55 -15.55 -3.06
CA ALA A 114 15.53 -14.48 -2.86
C ALA A 114 15.45 -13.43 -3.99
N GLU A 115 15.43 -13.86 -5.24
CA GLU A 115 15.27 -12.97 -6.40
C GLU A 115 13.95 -12.18 -6.37
N ASN A 116 12.84 -12.85 -6.00
CA ASN A 116 11.54 -12.18 -5.88
C ASN A 116 11.54 -11.11 -4.80
N ILE A 117 12.15 -11.38 -3.63
CA ILE A 117 12.31 -10.40 -2.56
C ILE A 117 13.11 -9.20 -3.05
N ILE A 118 14.28 -9.42 -3.66
CA ILE A 118 15.10 -8.32 -4.18
C ILE A 118 14.39 -7.52 -5.26
N ARG A 119 13.64 -8.19 -6.14
CA ARG A 119 12.80 -7.50 -7.14
C ARG A 119 11.72 -6.64 -6.48
N SER A 120 11.08 -7.15 -5.43
CA SER A 120 10.07 -6.41 -4.69
C SER A 120 10.66 -5.21 -3.94
N ILE A 121 11.84 -5.35 -3.33
CA ILE A 121 12.58 -4.24 -2.72
C ILE A 121 12.90 -3.15 -3.77
N ARG A 122 13.41 -3.53 -4.95
CA ARG A 122 13.70 -2.57 -6.02
C ARG A 122 12.43 -1.86 -6.50
N ARG A 123 11.32 -2.59 -6.71
CA ARG A 123 10.03 -1.99 -7.08
C ARG A 123 9.51 -1.00 -6.02
N SER A 124 9.82 -1.22 -4.75
CA SER A 124 9.38 -0.32 -3.67
C SER A 124 9.98 1.09 -3.76
N THR A 125 11.07 1.32 -4.51
CA THR A 125 11.61 2.67 -4.73
C THR A 125 10.68 3.58 -5.54
N GLU A 126 9.71 3.00 -6.26
CA GLU A 126 8.71 3.73 -7.05
C GLU A 126 7.47 4.12 -6.23
N VAL A 127 7.40 3.67 -4.99
CA VAL A 127 6.26 3.97 -4.08
C VAL A 127 6.16 5.48 -3.85
N PRO A 128 4.94 6.08 -3.97
CA PRO A 128 4.77 7.53 -3.87
C PRO A 128 5.10 8.08 -2.48
N PHE A 129 5.54 9.35 -2.44
CA PHE A 129 6.08 10.03 -1.27
C PHE A 129 5.22 9.90 0.00
N HIS A 130 3.91 10.05 -0.09
CA HIS A 130 3.04 9.92 1.09
C HIS A 130 3.12 8.54 1.77
N ARG A 131 3.37 7.47 1.00
CA ARG A 131 3.56 6.13 1.55
C ARG A 131 4.96 5.96 2.14
N VAL A 132 5.97 6.56 1.53
CA VAL A 132 7.33 6.62 2.10
C VAL A 132 7.28 7.33 3.44
N LEU A 133 6.62 8.49 3.52
CA LEU A 133 6.46 9.25 4.76
C LEU A 133 5.74 8.42 5.86
N PHE A 134 4.68 7.70 5.51
CA PHE A 134 4.03 6.76 6.41
C PHE A 134 4.96 5.61 6.84
N ALA A 135 5.75 5.07 5.90
CA ALA A 135 6.67 3.96 6.13
C ALA A 135 7.80 4.31 7.11
N LEU A 136 8.21 5.58 7.22
CA LEU A 136 9.21 6.02 8.21
C LEU A 136 8.77 5.72 9.65
N GLY A 137 7.47 5.54 9.91
CA GLY A 137 6.96 5.16 11.21
C GLY A 137 7.05 6.25 12.27
N ILE A 138 6.91 7.53 11.86
CA ILE A 138 6.87 8.68 12.78
C ILE A 138 5.66 8.51 13.70
N ARG A 139 5.86 8.66 14.99
CA ARG A 139 4.80 8.47 15.99
C ARG A 139 3.63 9.43 15.71
N PHE A 140 2.41 8.93 15.79
CA PHE A 140 1.14 9.60 15.48
C PHE A 140 0.92 9.95 14.00
N VAL A 141 1.90 9.77 13.13
CA VAL A 141 1.72 9.96 11.68
C VAL A 141 1.15 8.69 11.07
N GLY A 142 -0.17 8.65 10.90
CA GLY A 142 -0.88 7.57 10.21
C GLY A 142 -0.88 7.73 8.68
N GLU A 143 -1.49 6.77 7.98
CA GLU A 143 -1.62 6.81 6.51
C GLU A 143 -2.29 8.09 6.02
N THR A 144 -3.39 8.52 6.69
CA THR A 144 -4.14 9.73 6.34
C THR A 144 -3.32 10.99 6.59
N THR A 145 -2.71 11.10 7.78
CA THR A 145 -1.84 12.23 8.13
C THR A 145 -0.65 12.37 7.18
N ALA A 146 -0.03 11.23 6.79
CA ALA A 146 1.06 11.23 5.81
C ALA A 146 0.61 11.75 4.44
N LYS A 147 -0.63 11.46 4.01
CA LYS A 147 -1.19 12.02 2.77
C LYS A 147 -1.37 13.53 2.84
N TYR A 148 -1.90 14.05 3.95
CA TYR A 148 -2.06 15.50 4.13
C TYR A 148 -0.73 16.22 4.19
N LEU A 149 0.24 15.69 4.97
CA LEU A 149 1.59 16.24 5.02
C LEU A 149 2.26 16.24 3.64
N ALA A 150 2.16 15.16 2.88
CA ALA A 150 2.73 15.07 1.54
C ALA A 150 2.05 16.04 0.56
N ALA A 151 0.73 16.22 0.66
CA ALA A 151 -0.01 17.18 -0.17
C ALA A 151 0.35 18.63 0.15
N HIS A 152 0.52 18.94 1.44
CA HIS A 152 0.82 20.30 1.93
C HIS A 152 2.28 20.72 1.64
N PHE A 153 3.24 19.88 2.04
CA PHE A 153 4.67 20.19 1.97
C PHE A 153 5.36 19.78 0.67
N ARG A 154 4.77 18.88 -0.11
CA ARG A 154 5.28 18.39 -1.40
C ARG A 154 6.61 17.63 -1.35
N SER A 155 7.45 17.85 -0.34
CA SER A 155 8.74 17.16 -0.20
C SER A 155 9.07 16.87 1.27
N LEU A 156 9.89 15.83 1.50
CA LEU A 156 10.39 15.50 2.82
C LEU A 156 11.26 16.64 3.39
N ASP A 157 12.05 17.28 2.54
CA ASP A 157 12.92 18.39 2.95
C ASP A 157 12.11 19.58 3.45
N ALA A 158 10.95 19.86 2.88
CA ALA A 158 10.03 20.87 3.37
C ALA A 158 9.44 20.47 4.75
N VAL A 159 9.04 19.20 4.93
CA VAL A 159 8.57 18.70 6.23
C VAL A 159 9.68 18.80 7.30
N MET A 160 10.91 18.43 6.95
CA MET A 160 12.07 18.47 7.89
C MET A 160 12.44 19.88 8.32
N LYS A 161 12.21 20.89 7.47
CA LYS A 161 12.54 22.31 7.72
C LYS A 161 11.38 23.10 8.31
N ALA A 162 10.17 22.52 8.31
CA ALA A 162 8.97 23.20 8.77
C ALA A 162 9.03 23.49 10.28
N THR A 163 8.57 24.67 10.67
CA THR A 163 8.36 25.00 12.08
C THR A 163 7.13 24.28 12.63
N ARG A 164 6.98 24.25 13.95
CA ARG A 164 5.82 23.66 14.61
C ARG A 164 4.50 24.28 14.11
N GLU A 165 4.48 25.60 13.99
CA GLU A 165 3.32 26.36 13.51
C GLU A 165 2.96 25.97 12.08
N GLN A 166 3.96 25.87 11.19
CA GLN A 166 3.76 25.43 9.80
C GLN A 166 3.27 23.98 9.70
N LEU A 167 3.74 23.09 10.58
CA LEU A 167 3.26 21.71 10.60
C LEU A 167 1.79 21.61 11.00
N VAL A 168 1.34 22.47 11.94
CA VAL A 168 -0.06 22.50 12.40
C VAL A 168 -1.00 23.10 11.34
N GLU A 169 -0.51 23.85 10.35
CA GLU A 169 -1.32 24.33 9.22
C GLU A 169 -1.78 23.22 8.28
N ALA A 170 -1.10 22.06 8.30
CA ALA A 170 -1.53 20.92 7.52
C ALA A 170 -2.76 20.22 8.14
N ASP A 171 -3.71 19.82 7.29
CA ASP A 171 -4.93 19.13 7.71
C ASP A 171 -4.61 17.92 8.61
N GLU A 172 -5.40 17.72 9.68
CA GLU A 172 -5.28 16.60 10.64
C GLU A 172 -3.95 16.59 11.43
N VAL A 173 -3.15 17.65 11.38
CA VAL A 173 -1.90 17.75 12.14
C VAL A 173 -2.13 18.67 13.35
N GLY A 174 -2.22 18.09 14.53
CA GLY A 174 -2.25 18.83 15.79
C GLY A 174 -0.88 18.90 16.46
N ASP A 175 -0.79 19.65 17.56
CA ASP A 175 0.42 19.91 18.32
C ASP A 175 1.26 18.65 18.61
N LYS A 176 0.61 17.56 19.07
CA LYS A 176 1.30 16.29 19.39
C LYS A 176 1.94 15.62 18.18
N ILE A 177 1.33 15.79 17.01
CA ILE A 177 1.87 15.24 15.76
C ILE A 177 3.04 16.10 15.31
N ALA A 178 2.91 17.43 15.37
CA ALA A 178 3.97 18.35 15.02
C ALA A 178 5.21 18.13 15.90
N ASP A 179 5.04 18.05 17.21
CA ASP A 179 6.13 17.76 18.16
C ASP A 179 6.82 16.42 17.83
N SER A 180 6.04 15.39 17.53
CA SER A 180 6.57 14.08 17.18
C SER A 180 7.35 14.06 15.85
N ILE A 181 6.95 14.89 14.88
CA ILE A 181 7.66 15.05 13.60
C ILE A 181 9.00 15.75 13.87
N ILE A 182 9.02 16.82 14.65
CA ILE A 182 10.22 17.57 14.99
C ILE A 182 11.21 16.67 15.74
N ASP A 183 10.75 15.96 16.77
CA ASP A 183 11.58 15.03 17.55
C ASP A 183 12.18 13.93 16.66
N TYR A 184 11.40 13.39 15.71
CA TYR A 184 11.87 12.35 14.81
C TYR A 184 13.01 12.82 13.92
N PHE A 185 12.91 14.04 13.36
CA PHE A 185 13.94 14.60 12.49
C PHE A 185 15.10 15.28 13.26
N ALA A 186 14.92 15.57 14.54
CA ALA A 186 16.02 16.00 15.42
C ALA A 186 17.01 14.87 15.69
N ASP A 187 16.55 13.60 15.66
CA ASP A 187 17.39 12.41 15.85
C ASP A 187 18.35 12.22 14.66
N GLU A 188 19.64 12.24 14.92
CA GLU A 188 20.70 12.09 13.93
C GLU A 188 20.69 10.72 13.25
N GLN A 189 20.33 9.66 13.98
CA GLN A 189 20.22 8.31 13.42
C GLN A 189 19.08 8.22 12.38
N ASN A 190 17.94 8.84 12.67
CA ASN A 190 16.84 8.91 11.71
C ASN A 190 17.23 9.68 10.46
N ARG A 191 17.95 10.79 10.58
CA ARG A 191 18.47 11.55 9.43
C ARG A 191 19.44 10.70 8.60
N HIS A 192 20.34 9.99 9.24
CA HIS A 192 21.27 9.10 8.53
C HIS A 192 20.54 7.98 7.77
N ILE A 193 19.52 7.36 8.37
CA ILE A 193 18.67 6.38 7.69
C ILE A 193 17.98 7.00 6.46
N ILE A 194 17.45 8.22 6.57
CA ILE A 194 16.81 8.93 5.47
C ILE A 194 17.79 9.19 4.34
N GLU A 195 19.03 9.61 4.62
CA GLU A 195 20.06 9.80 3.60
C GLU A 195 20.38 8.50 2.84
N ARG A 196 20.47 7.38 3.56
CA ARG A 196 20.67 6.07 2.92
C ARG A 196 19.47 5.67 2.05
N LEU A 197 18.23 5.88 2.52
CA LEU A 197 17.02 5.63 1.74
C LEU A 197 16.95 6.53 0.50
N ARG A 198 17.40 7.79 0.61
CA ARG A 198 17.52 8.72 -0.52
C ARG A 198 18.53 8.21 -1.55
N ALA A 199 19.70 7.75 -1.09
CA ALA A 199 20.71 7.15 -1.95
C ALA A 199 20.23 5.87 -2.64
N ALA A 200 19.31 5.12 -2.00
CA ALA A 200 18.66 3.94 -2.60
C ALA A 200 17.57 4.29 -3.64
N GLY A 201 17.24 5.58 -3.81
CA GLY A 201 16.34 6.06 -4.85
C GLY A 201 14.86 6.13 -4.46
N LEU A 202 14.52 6.14 -3.17
CA LEU A 202 13.14 6.30 -2.73
C LEU A 202 12.59 7.68 -3.09
N GLN A 203 11.28 7.78 -3.26
CA GLN A 203 10.60 9.01 -3.63
C GLN A 203 10.36 9.88 -2.39
N PHE A 204 11.11 10.98 -2.24
CA PHE A 204 10.97 11.95 -1.15
C PHE A 204 10.28 13.24 -1.56
N GLU A 205 9.77 13.27 -2.78
CA GLU A 205 9.01 14.38 -3.32
C GLU A 205 7.72 13.86 -3.94
N GLN A 206 6.67 14.64 -3.78
CA GLN A 206 5.44 14.38 -4.50
C GLN A 206 5.67 14.82 -5.93
N ARG A 207 5.83 13.82 -6.83
CA ARG A 207 5.80 14.12 -8.24
C ARG A 207 4.48 14.85 -8.51
N GLU A 208 4.53 15.99 -9.15
CA GLU A 208 3.34 16.55 -9.76
C GLU A 208 2.85 15.49 -10.74
N GLN A 209 1.75 14.86 -10.38
CA GLN A 209 1.00 14.14 -11.38
C GLN A 209 0.39 15.26 -12.23
N THR A 210 1.14 15.70 -13.25
CA THR A 210 0.48 16.28 -14.41
C THR A 210 -0.48 15.19 -14.87
N PRO A 211 -1.79 15.43 -14.83
CA PRO A 211 -2.73 14.43 -15.30
C PRO A 211 -2.27 14.00 -16.70
N GLU A 212 -2.26 12.72 -16.97
CA GLU A 212 -1.98 12.18 -18.31
C GLU A 212 -2.97 12.75 -19.34
N SER A 213 -4.15 13.12 -18.88
CA SER A 213 -5.16 13.89 -19.62
C SER A 213 -6.12 14.57 -18.64
N GLU A 214 -6.87 15.56 -19.08
CA GLU A 214 -7.96 16.19 -18.35
C GLU A 214 -9.33 15.54 -18.61
N ALA A 215 -9.36 14.36 -19.20
CA ALA A 215 -10.58 13.66 -19.64
C ALA A 215 -11.64 13.47 -18.52
N LEU A 216 -11.21 13.43 -17.26
CA LEU A 216 -12.10 13.33 -16.09
C LEU A 216 -12.10 14.58 -15.21
N ARG A 217 -11.68 15.71 -15.74
CA ARG A 217 -11.67 16.98 -14.98
C ARG A 217 -13.07 17.33 -14.48
N GLY A 218 -13.19 17.55 -13.18
CA GLY A 218 -14.48 17.83 -12.52
C GLY A 218 -15.36 16.60 -12.25
N VAL A 219 -14.98 15.43 -12.70
CA VAL A 219 -15.70 14.17 -12.48
C VAL A 219 -15.30 13.55 -11.15
N SER A 220 -16.30 13.17 -10.33
CA SER A 220 -16.10 12.50 -9.03
C SER A 220 -16.66 11.09 -9.07
N ILE A 221 -15.82 10.08 -8.91
CA ILE A 221 -16.17 8.66 -9.07
C ILE A 221 -16.04 7.92 -7.74
N VAL A 222 -17.03 7.08 -7.42
CA VAL A 222 -16.96 6.11 -6.32
C VAL A 222 -16.77 4.72 -6.90
N ILE A 223 -15.76 3.98 -6.44
CA ILE A 223 -15.49 2.61 -6.88
C ILE A 223 -16.11 1.61 -5.91
N SER A 224 -16.82 0.60 -6.45
CA SER A 224 -17.43 -0.47 -5.64
C SER A 224 -17.53 -1.78 -6.41
N GLY A 225 -17.16 -2.88 -5.78
CA GLY A 225 -17.16 -4.21 -6.40
C GLY A 225 -15.75 -4.76 -6.61
N SER A 226 -15.63 -5.89 -7.30
CA SER A 226 -14.39 -6.45 -7.83
C SER A 226 -14.41 -6.29 -9.36
N PHE A 227 -13.27 -6.04 -9.95
CA PHE A 227 -13.13 -5.74 -11.37
C PHE A 227 -12.30 -6.85 -12.02
N ARG A 228 -12.45 -7.02 -13.32
CA ARG A 228 -11.83 -8.11 -14.04
C ARG A 228 -10.42 -7.79 -14.47
N ASP A 229 -10.22 -6.60 -15.01
CA ASP A 229 -8.98 -6.22 -15.67
C ASP A 229 -8.04 -5.42 -14.76
N HIS A 230 -8.59 -4.68 -13.79
CA HIS A 230 -7.80 -3.84 -12.88
C HIS A 230 -8.24 -3.98 -11.42
N SER A 231 -7.30 -3.82 -10.51
CA SER A 231 -7.59 -3.69 -9.09
C SER A 231 -8.25 -2.33 -8.78
N ARG A 232 -8.91 -2.22 -7.62
CA ARG A 232 -9.49 -0.93 -7.18
C ARG A 232 -8.44 0.17 -7.04
N ASP A 233 -7.23 -0.18 -6.65
CA ASP A 233 -6.16 0.79 -6.45
C ASP A 233 -5.62 1.28 -7.81
N GLU A 234 -5.59 0.41 -8.83
CA GLU A 234 -5.25 0.79 -10.21
C GLU A 234 -6.31 1.69 -10.84
N LEU A 235 -7.61 1.32 -10.73
CA LEU A 235 -8.71 2.16 -11.22
C LEU A 235 -8.74 3.54 -10.54
N LYS A 236 -8.39 3.60 -9.26
CA LYS A 236 -8.26 4.85 -8.54
C LYS A 236 -7.12 5.71 -9.09
N ALA A 237 -5.96 5.09 -9.34
CA ALA A 237 -4.82 5.77 -9.93
C ALA A 237 -5.14 6.28 -11.34
N MET A 238 -5.88 5.50 -12.16
CA MET A 238 -6.35 5.93 -13.48
C MET A 238 -7.31 7.13 -13.41
N ILE A 239 -8.27 7.14 -12.48
CA ILE A 239 -9.16 8.28 -12.28
C ILE A 239 -8.37 9.54 -11.95
N GLU A 240 -7.40 9.42 -11.02
CA GLU A 240 -6.56 10.53 -10.58
C GLU A 240 -5.59 10.98 -11.70
N ALA A 241 -5.05 10.04 -12.51
CA ALA A 241 -4.18 10.32 -13.65
C ALA A 241 -4.90 11.08 -14.78
N HIS A 242 -6.21 10.93 -14.91
CA HIS A 242 -7.01 11.65 -15.91
C HIS A 242 -7.77 12.85 -15.33
N GLY A 243 -7.33 13.40 -14.20
CA GLY A 243 -7.86 14.63 -13.60
C GLY A 243 -9.17 14.47 -12.82
N GLY A 244 -9.66 13.22 -12.64
CA GLY A 244 -10.84 12.90 -11.85
C GLY A 244 -10.60 12.81 -10.35
N LYS A 245 -11.67 12.80 -9.55
CA LYS A 245 -11.63 12.63 -8.09
C LYS A 245 -12.21 11.28 -7.68
N ASN A 246 -11.46 10.48 -6.92
CA ASN A 246 -11.99 9.27 -6.32
C ASN A 246 -12.57 9.55 -4.93
N LEU A 247 -13.85 9.19 -4.72
CA LEU A 247 -14.56 9.37 -3.46
C LEU A 247 -14.74 8.02 -2.73
N ALA A 248 -14.62 8.03 -1.40
CA ALA A 248 -14.80 6.83 -0.58
C ALA A 248 -16.28 6.40 -0.45
N ALA A 249 -17.21 7.35 -0.49
CA ALA A 249 -18.64 7.14 -0.27
C ALA A 249 -19.48 7.90 -1.27
N VAL A 250 -20.61 7.30 -1.67
CA VAL A 250 -21.61 7.96 -2.55
C VAL A 250 -22.24 9.14 -1.82
N SER A 251 -22.25 10.31 -2.45
CA SER A 251 -22.82 11.56 -1.94
C SER A 251 -23.49 12.34 -3.10
N ALA A 252 -24.11 13.49 -2.81
CA ALA A 252 -24.66 14.37 -3.84
C ALA A 252 -23.60 14.91 -4.81
N ASN A 253 -22.31 14.91 -4.40
CA ASN A 253 -21.19 15.35 -5.22
C ASN A 253 -20.58 14.22 -6.06
N THR A 254 -21.17 13.02 -6.04
CA THR A 254 -20.68 11.86 -6.81
C THR A 254 -21.28 11.95 -8.22
N THR A 255 -20.41 12.00 -9.24
CA THR A 255 -20.83 12.03 -10.66
C THR A 255 -21.18 10.63 -11.14
N TYR A 256 -20.35 9.63 -10.84
CA TYR A 256 -20.56 8.24 -11.24
C TYR A 256 -20.24 7.25 -10.12
N LEU A 257 -20.94 6.12 -10.12
CA LEU A 257 -20.59 4.93 -9.35
C LEU A 257 -20.02 3.88 -10.31
N LEU A 258 -18.70 3.68 -10.28
CA LEU A 258 -18.02 2.62 -11.03
C LEU A 258 -18.25 1.28 -10.31
N ALA A 259 -19.02 0.42 -10.97
CA ALA A 259 -19.56 -0.82 -10.44
C ALA A 259 -18.88 -2.04 -11.06
N GLY A 260 -18.17 -2.80 -10.25
CA GLY A 260 -17.68 -4.13 -10.61
C GLY A 260 -18.59 -5.25 -10.12
N ASP A 261 -18.13 -6.50 -10.22
CA ASP A 261 -18.82 -7.66 -9.66
C ASP A 261 -18.93 -7.56 -8.14
N LYS A 262 -19.99 -8.15 -7.58
CA LYS A 262 -20.23 -8.19 -6.12
C LYS A 262 -20.24 -6.81 -5.45
N ILE A 263 -20.89 -5.85 -6.11
CA ILE A 263 -21.09 -4.51 -5.55
C ILE A 263 -21.82 -4.56 -4.20
N GLY A 264 -21.36 -3.77 -3.23
CA GLY A 264 -22.01 -3.69 -1.92
C GLY A 264 -23.42 -3.08 -2.01
N PRO A 265 -24.47 -3.74 -1.47
CA PRO A 265 -25.87 -3.30 -1.62
C PRO A 265 -26.12 -1.89 -1.06
N ALA A 266 -25.41 -1.49 -0.01
CA ALA A 266 -25.56 -0.16 0.59
C ALA A 266 -25.12 0.98 -0.37
N LYS A 267 -24.02 0.81 -1.11
CA LYS A 267 -23.55 1.82 -2.09
C LYS A 267 -24.50 1.89 -3.29
N LEU A 268 -24.99 0.74 -3.76
CA LEU A 268 -25.94 0.65 -4.85
C LEU A 268 -27.27 1.35 -4.52
N GLN A 269 -27.84 1.06 -3.35
CA GLN A 269 -29.07 1.71 -2.89
C GLN A 269 -28.91 3.23 -2.75
N LYS A 270 -27.75 3.67 -2.23
CA LYS A 270 -27.46 5.09 -2.05
C LYS A 270 -27.30 5.81 -3.39
N ALA A 271 -26.63 5.20 -4.38
CA ALA A 271 -26.50 5.72 -5.72
C ALA A 271 -27.87 5.90 -6.39
N ARG A 272 -28.72 4.86 -6.32
CA ARG A 272 -30.10 4.94 -6.84
C ARG A 272 -30.93 6.04 -6.16
N LYS A 273 -30.84 6.17 -4.82
CA LYS A 273 -31.55 7.21 -4.05
C LYS A 273 -31.12 8.63 -4.43
N LEU A 274 -29.85 8.82 -4.80
CA LEU A 274 -29.29 10.11 -5.18
C LEU A 274 -29.25 10.34 -6.71
N ASN A 275 -29.85 9.42 -7.49
CA ASN A 275 -29.82 9.42 -8.96
C ASN A 275 -28.40 9.51 -9.54
N VAL A 276 -27.40 8.90 -8.87
CA VAL A 276 -26.03 8.81 -9.36
C VAL A 276 -25.96 7.72 -10.42
N PRO A 277 -25.53 8.03 -11.66
CA PRO A 277 -25.34 7.05 -12.72
C PRO A 277 -24.35 5.96 -12.31
N ILE A 278 -24.68 4.72 -12.67
CA ILE A 278 -23.84 3.55 -12.41
C ILE A 278 -23.22 3.15 -13.74
N ILE A 279 -21.89 3.06 -13.77
CA ILE A 279 -21.11 2.68 -14.95
C ILE A 279 -20.33 1.41 -14.70
N SER A 280 -20.17 0.58 -15.73
CA SER A 280 -19.31 -0.59 -15.75
C SER A 280 -17.85 -0.22 -16.02
N GLU A 281 -16.94 -1.20 -15.88
CA GLU A 281 -15.53 -1.04 -16.23
C GLU A 281 -15.35 -0.70 -17.72
N ASP A 282 -16.10 -1.37 -18.61
CA ASP A 282 -16.06 -1.10 -20.06
C ASP A 282 -16.58 0.30 -20.44
N GLU A 283 -17.63 0.78 -19.76
CA GLU A 283 -18.16 2.13 -19.96
C GLU A 283 -17.18 3.19 -19.45
N PHE A 284 -16.47 2.91 -18.37
CA PHE A 284 -15.42 3.78 -17.84
C PHE A 284 -14.29 3.95 -18.87
N TYR A 285 -13.83 2.87 -19.52
CA TYR A 285 -12.80 2.98 -20.56
C TYR A 285 -13.26 3.71 -21.79
N ARG A 286 -14.51 3.50 -22.23
CA ARG A 286 -15.07 4.28 -23.34
C ARG A 286 -15.12 5.78 -23.01
N MET A 287 -15.56 6.12 -21.80
CA MET A 287 -15.60 7.50 -21.34
C MET A 287 -14.21 8.15 -21.33
N LEU A 288 -13.16 7.39 -20.96
CA LEU A 288 -11.78 7.87 -21.04
C LEU A 288 -11.37 8.09 -22.51
N ALA A 289 -11.64 7.13 -23.39
CA ALA A 289 -11.28 7.21 -24.80
C ALA A 289 -12.00 8.34 -25.52
N ASP A 290 -13.31 8.49 -25.32
CA ASP A 290 -14.13 9.53 -25.97
C ASP A 290 -13.70 10.95 -25.55
N ASN A 291 -13.34 11.13 -24.28
CA ASN A 291 -12.87 12.43 -23.78
C ASN A 291 -11.39 12.72 -24.12
N MET A 292 -10.59 11.71 -24.48
CA MET A 292 -9.22 11.90 -24.98
C MET A 292 -9.19 12.36 -26.45
N VAL A 293 -10.21 12.03 -27.25
CA VAL A 293 -10.31 12.41 -28.67
C VAL A 293 -10.79 13.86 -28.84
N GLY A 294 -11.44 14.43 -27.82
CA GLY A 294 -11.96 15.80 -27.86
C GLY A 294 -10.91 16.93 -27.77
N ASP A 295 -9.66 16.62 -27.39
CA ASP A 295 -8.60 17.63 -27.21
C ASP A 295 -7.72 17.84 -28.46
N THR A 296 -8.02 17.19 -29.60
CA THR A 296 -7.21 17.31 -30.84
C THR A 296 -7.83 18.13 -31.97
N ASP A 297 -9.02 18.72 -31.77
CA ASP A 297 -9.75 19.40 -32.86
C ASP A 297 -9.51 20.94 -32.99
N ASP A 298 -8.47 21.50 -32.37
CA ASP A 298 -8.17 22.94 -32.49
C ASP A 298 -6.85 23.25 -33.24
N LEU A 299 -6.41 22.39 -34.16
CA LEU A 299 -5.28 22.73 -35.07
C LEU A 299 -5.56 22.32 -36.53
N ASP A 300 -6.65 22.74 -37.13
CA ASP A 300 -6.75 22.80 -38.57
C ASP A 300 -7.18 24.21 -39.03
N GLY A 301 -6.19 25.08 -39.13
CA GLY A 301 -6.24 26.30 -39.92
C GLY A 301 -5.86 25.99 -41.36
N GLU A 302 -6.79 26.23 -42.22
CA GLU A 302 -6.75 26.41 -43.65
C GLU A 302 -5.38 26.43 -44.34
N ASP A 303 -5.23 25.59 -45.37
CA ASP A 303 -4.67 26.04 -46.66
C ASP A 303 -5.15 25.13 -47.80
N ASP A 304 -5.93 25.75 -48.70
CA ASP A 304 -6.34 25.31 -50.03
C ASP A 304 -5.11 25.03 -50.93
N ALA A 305 -5.04 23.85 -51.52
CA ALA A 305 -4.51 23.69 -52.87
C ALA A 305 -5.01 22.40 -53.51
N ALA A 306 -5.95 22.57 -54.40
CA ALA A 306 -6.38 21.55 -55.32
C ALA A 306 -5.24 21.23 -56.33
N GLU A 307 -4.92 19.96 -56.52
CA GLU A 307 -4.42 19.46 -57.82
C GLU A 307 -4.95 18.04 -58.07
N ASP A 308 -5.70 17.99 -59.18
CA ASP A 308 -6.18 16.88 -59.95
C ASP A 308 -5.10 15.88 -60.32
N TYR A 309 -5.31 14.58 -60.12
CA TYR A 309 -4.81 13.55 -61.07
C TYR A 309 -5.71 12.31 -61.04
N ASN A 310 -6.42 12.21 -62.17
CA ASN A 310 -7.19 11.06 -62.62
C ASN A 310 -6.26 9.94 -63.13
N ASP A 311 -6.82 8.72 -63.12
CA ASP A 311 -6.50 7.53 -63.92
C ASP A 311 -5.36 6.64 -63.50
N ILE A 312 -5.63 5.38 -63.17
CA ILE A 312 -5.57 4.19 -64.03
C ILE A 312 -6.05 2.93 -63.29
N ALA A 313 -7.11 2.42 -63.86
CA ALA A 313 -7.59 1.05 -64.11
C ALA A 313 -6.98 -0.18 -63.38
N ALA A 314 -7.88 -0.94 -62.80
CA ALA A 314 -8.24 -2.36 -62.95
C ALA A 314 -7.18 -3.43 -63.06
N ALA A 315 -7.26 -4.40 -62.16
CA ALA A 315 -7.29 -5.83 -62.46
C ALA A 315 -7.59 -6.67 -61.18
N ASP A 316 -8.72 -7.32 -61.21
CA ASP A 316 -9.14 -8.53 -60.49
C ASP A 316 -8.76 -9.79 -61.31
N PRO A 317 -9.08 -11.01 -60.91
CA PRO A 317 -8.87 -11.77 -59.67
C PRO A 317 -8.29 -13.17 -59.90
N ALA A 318 -8.38 -14.00 -58.83
CA ALA A 318 -8.38 -15.50 -58.83
C ALA A 318 -7.04 -16.18 -58.57
N ASP A 319 -6.96 -17.01 -57.54
CA ASP A 319 -7.17 -18.44 -57.50
C ASP A 319 -6.71 -18.99 -56.11
N ASN A 320 -7.54 -19.49 -55.32
CA ASN A 320 -8.11 -20.80 -55.04
C ASN A 320 -7.11 -21.91 -54.66
N THR A 321 -7.30 -22.32 -53.44
CA THR A 321 -7.37 -23.65 -52.82
C THR A 321 -6.10 -24.38 -52.31
N PRO A 322 -6.32 -25.37 -51.42
CA PRO A 322 -5.46 -25.61 -50.24
C PRO A 322 -4.66 -26.89 -50.31
N LEU A 323 -3.69 -27.06 -49.48
CA LEU A 323 -3.07 -28.37 -49.28
C LEU A 323 -3.08 -28.82 -47.81
N ARG A 324 -3.79 -29.92 -47.62
CA ARG A 324 -3.82 -30.88 -46.55
C ARG A 324 -2.51 -31.64 -46.42
N SER A 325 -2.18 -32.04 -45.24
CA SER A 325 -1.78 -33.37 -44.71
C SER A 325 -0.86 -33.12 -43.52
N GLY A 326 -1.09 -33.57 -42.35
CA GLY A 326 -1.50 -34.89 -41.90
C GLY A 326 -0.29 -35.63 -41.38
N MET A 327 -0.16 -35.75 -40.06
CA MET A 327 0.34 -36.99 -39.48
C MET A 327 0.09 -37.01 -37.98
N LYS A 328 -0.65 -38.03 -37.59
CA LYS A 328 -0.89 -38.57 -36.27
C LYS A 328 0.34 -39.34 -35.79
N HIS A 329 0.49 -39.46 -34.48
CA HIS A 329 0.76 -40.69 -33.70
C HIS A 329 0.78 -40.24 -32.23
N ASP A 330 -0.15 -40.66 -31.46
CA ASP A 330 -0.50 -41.91 -30.76
C ASP A 330 0.37 -42.21 -29.54
N ASN A 331 -0.35 -42.23 -28.41
CA ASN A 331 -0.32 -43.19 -27.29
C ASN A 331 0.93 -43.24 -26.38
N ALA A 332 0.77 -43.11 -25.08
CA ALA A 332 0.24 -44.15 -24.20
C ALA A 332 0.05 -43.65 -22.76
N VAL A 333 -1.08 -43.95 -22.25
CA VAL A 333 -1.56 -44.22 -20.90
C VAL A 333 -0.61 -45.10 -20.08
N THR A 334 -0.36 -44.69 -18.81
CA THR A 334 -0.26 -45.69 -17.73
C THR A 334 -0.78 -45.07 -16.42
N GLN A 335 -1.75 -45.77 -15.85
CA GLN A 335 -2.41 -45.60 -14.56
C GLN A 335 -1.56 -46.17 -13.43
N GLU A 336 -1.62 -45.49 -12.28
CA GLU A 336 -1.68 -45.89 -10.85
C GLU A 336 -1.14 -47.27 -10.39
N PRO A 337 -0.84 -47.45 -9.04
CA PRO A 337 -1.83 -47.25 -7.97
C PRO A 337 -1.29 -46.72 -6.60
N SER A 338 -2.29 -46.28 -5.84
CA SER A 338 -2.44 -46.06 -4.39
C SER A 338 -1.65 -46.99 -3.44
N GLU A 339 -1.10 -46.38 -2.38
CA GLU A 339 -1.03 -47.03 -1.06
C GLU A 339 -1.26 -46.02 0.05
N THR A 340 -2.31 -46.29 0.80
CA THR A 340 -2.69 -45.77 2.10
C THR A 340 -1.80 -46.37 3.19
N GLN A 341 -1.27 -45.56 4.06
CA GLN A 341 -0.94 -45.98 5.43
C GLN A 341 -1.28 -44.90 6.45
N ASP A 342 -2.30 -45.23 7.24
CA ASP A 342 -2.61 -44.65 8.53
C ASP A 342 -1.46 -44.85 9.51
N ILE A 343 -1.04 -43.82 10.23
CA ILE A 343 -0.42 -43.90 11.55
C ILE A 343 -0.87 -42.75 12.43
N ASP A 344 -1.59 -43.14 13.40
CA ASP A 344 -2.03 -42.72 14.71
C ASP A 344 -1.37 -41.49 15.39
N SER A 345 -2.28 -40.71 15.92
CA SER A 345 -2.27 -39.82 17.09
C SER A 345 -1.01 -39.77 17.97
N ASN A 346 -0.49 -38.54 18.15
CA ASN A 346 -0.02 -38.12 19.47
C ASN A 346 -0.28 -36.63 19.74
N LYS A 347 -1.21 -36.37 20.66
CA LYS A 347 -1.49 -35.08 21.28
C LYS A 347 -0.32 -34.66 22.13
N ALA A 348 0.29 -33.54 21.83
CA ALA A 348 1.11 -32.78 22.79
C ALA A 348 0.52 -31.37 22.90
N GLU A 349 0.05 -31.07 24.09
CA GLU A 349 -0.50 -29.78 24.53
C GLU A 349 0.54 -28.66 24.36
N ARG A 350 0.14 -27.58 23.67
CA ARG A 350 0.87 -26.31 23.67
C ARG A 350 0.39 -25.43 24.80
N PRO A 351 1.26 -24.80 25.56
CA PRO A 351 0.85 -23.78 26.52
C PRO A 351 0.42 -22.51 25.78
N GLN A 352 -0.73 -21.97 26.18
CA GLN A 352 -1.24 -20.69 25.74
C GLN A 352 -0.30 -19.57 26.19
N GLN A 353 0.36 -18.93 25.26
CA GLN A 353 1.01 -17.65 25.48
C GLN A 353 -0.02 -16.54 25.34
N GLY A 354 -0.29 -15.86 26.45
CA GLY A 354 -1.12 -14.69 26.52
C GLY A 354 -0.55 -13.54 25.68
N SER A 355 -1.40 -13.01 24.83
CA SER A 355 -1.16 -11.78 24.10
C SER A 355 -1.04 -10.60 25.05
N LEU A 356 0.14 -10.05 25.17
CA LEU A 356 0.46 -8.76 25.79
C LEU A 356 0.89 -7.81 24.68
N PHE A 357 -0.10 -7.08 24.12
CA PHE A 357 0.15 -5.77 23.49
C PHE A 357 -1.09 -4.89 23.62
#